data_f6fc9f01322a8ef685d1b7ee2cc1d598
#
_entry.id   f6fc9f01322a8ef685d1b7ee2cc1d598
#
_cell.length_a   1.000
_cell.length_b   1.000
_cell.length_c   1.000
_cell.angle_alpha   90.00
_cell.angle_beta   90.00
_cell.angle_gamma   90.00
#
_symmetry.space_group_name_H-M   'P 1'
#
loop_
_entity.id
_entity.type
_entity.pdbx_description
1 polymer ?
#
loop_
_entity_poly.entity_id
_entity_poly.type
_entity_poly.pdbx_seq_one_letter_code
_entity_poly.pdbx_strand_id
1 'polypeptide(L)'
;MHVTFLGTGAAMPTGRRVQTGLLLEPDRPLLVDCGSGVLHSLARTDTGYEGVDTVLLTHHHLDHVSDLDVLMKARWLAGETDLTIAGPPGTSDLVRDLLSTHDYMQDRLDLTLRDLDGGPFDLAGFDGDTCETRHSMQCFAYRLSVDDGPAITLGADSEAFTDLIDFANGAAVLVHDCSFP
;
A
#
# COMPACT_ATOMS: atom_id res chain seq x y z
N MET A 1 8.17 14.74 -5.29
CA MET A 1 7.28 13.73 -4.67
C MET A 1 6.97 14.17 -3.23
N HIS A 2 5.69 14.19 -2.86
CA HIS A 2 5.23 14.43 -1.49
C HIS A 2 4.86 13.10 -0.84
N VAL A 3 5.10 12.96 0.47
CA VAL A 3 4.81 11.74 1.24
C VAL A 3 3.94 12.12 2.44
N THR A 4 2.73 11.57 2.50
CA THR A 4 1.81 11.78 3.62
C THR A 4 1.64 10.48 4.41
N PHE A 5 1.96 10.51 5.70
CA PHE A 5 1.68 9.41 6.61
C PHE A 5 0.22 9.45 7.04
N LEU A 6 -0.59 8.54 6.51
CA LEU A 6 -2.02 8.41 6.84
C LEU A 6 -2.20 7.63 8.15
N GLY A 7 -1.34 6.63 8.37
CA GLY A 7 -1.32 5.82 9.57
C GLY A 7 0.06 5.21 9.83
N THR A 8 0.44 5.15 11.11
CA THR A 8 1.74 4.65 11.58
C THR A 8 1.58 3.79 12.84
N GLY A 9 0.41 3.19 13.02
CA GLY A 9 0.12 2.29 14.13
C GLY A 9 0.36 0.84 13.74
N ALA A 10 0.77 0.03 14.71
CA ALA A 10 0.95 -1.41 14.56
C ALA A 10 -0.39 -2.17 14.65
N ALA A 11 -0.33 -3.49 14.49
CA ALA A 11 -1.48 -4.40 14.60
C ALA A 11 -2.29 -4.21 15.90
N MET A 12 -1.61 -3.91 17.00
CA MET A 12 -2.28 -3.62 18.28
C MET A 12 -2.66 -2.14 18.40
N PRO A 13 -3.96 -1.79 18.40
CA PRO A 13 -4.40 -0.41 18.45
C PRO A 13 -4.00 0.29 19.74
N THR A 14 -3.45 1.49 19.62
CA THR A 14 -3.06 2.31 20.80
C THR A 14 -4.03 3.46 21.10
N GLY A 15 -5.04 3.66 20.27
CA GLY A 15 -5.98 4.80 20.34
C GLY A 15 -5.36 6.15 19.93
N ARG A 16 -4.09 6.20 19.53
CA ARG A 16 -3.39 7.42 19.13
C ARG A 16 -3.04 7.46 17.65
N ARG A 17 -2.86 6.30 17.02
CA ARG A 17 -2.45 6.16 15.62
C ARG A 17 -3.36 5.14 14.98
N VAL A 18 -3.79 5.43 13.77
CA VAL A 18 -4.43 4.44 12.89
C VAL A 18 -3.36 3.55 12.27
N GLN A 19 -3.77 2.39 11.75
CA GLN A 19 -2.87 1.38 11.23
C GLN A 19 -2.15 1.84 9.95
N THR A 20 -1.31 0.99 9.37
CA THR A 20 -0.36 1.38 8.34
C THR A 20 -1.02 1.88 7.07
N GLY A 21 -0.58 3.03 6.58
CA GLY A 21 -0.93 3.59 5.29
C GLY A 21 -0.14 4.84 4.96
N LEU A 22 0.37 4.91 3.74
CA LEU A 22 1.10 6.06 3.21
C LEU A 22 0.50 6.49 1.88
N LEU A 23 0.44 7.80 1.65
CA LEU A 23 0.10 8.37 0.36
C LEU A 23 1.36 8.99 -0.25
N LEU A 24 1.72 8.51 -1.43
CA LEU A 24 2.82 9.05 -2.23
C LEU A 24 2.21 9.85 -3.39
N GLU A 25 2.61 11.11 -3.52
CA GLU A 25 2.04 12.04 -4.48
C GLU A 25 3.13 12.62 -5.40
N PRO A 26 3.54 11.87 -6.44
CA PRO A 26 4.12 12.47 -7.64
C PRO A 26 2.99 13.08 -8.49
N ASP A 27 2.94 12.82 -9.78
CA ASP A 27 1.85 13.25 -10.67
C ASP A 27 0.57 12.38 -10.50
N ARG A 28 0.71 11.10 -10.19
CA ARG A 28 -0.41 10.17 -9.88
C ARG A 28 -0.28 9.63 -8.46
N PRO A 29 -1.31 9.80 -7.62
CA PRO A 29 -1.27 9.32 -6.25
C PRO A 29 -1.17 7.80 -6.17
N LEU A 30 -0.33 7.30 -5.26
CA LEU A 30 -0.19 5.90 -4.91
C LEU A 30 -0.44 5.72 -3.41
N LEU A 31 -1.45 4.96 -3.06
CA LEU A 31 -1.67 4.54 -1.68
C LEU A 31 -0.86 3.27 -1.41
N VAL A 32 0.00 3.30 -0.41
CA VAL A 32 0.73 2.11 0.06
C VAL A 32 0.15 1.67 1.39
N ASP A 33 -0.40 0.47 1.40
CA ASP A 33 -1.19 -0.13 2.45
C ASP A 33 -2.48 0.64 2.81
N CYS A 34 -3.46 -0.10 3.32
CA CYS A 34 -4.78 0.42 3.65
C CYS A 34 -5.30 -0.22 4.94
N GLY A 35 -4.55 -0.04 6.03
CA GLY A 35 -4.92 -0.53 7.36
C GLY A 35 -6.07 0.25 7.99
N SER A 36 -6.55 -0.22 9.14
CA SER A 36 -7.73 0.34 9.79
C SER A 36 -7.56 1.81 10.17
N GLY A 37 -8.49 2.65 9.70
CA GLY A 37 -8.52 4.10 9.88
C GLY A 37 -7.78 4.89 8.79
N VAL A 38 -7.11 4.22 7.84
CA VAL A 38 -6.40 4.85 6.73
C VAL A 38 -7.39 5.59 5.81
N LEU A 39 -8.53 5.00 5.50
CA LEU A 39 -9.58 5.66 4.72
C LEU A 39 -10.04 6.98 5.37
N HIS A 40 -10.20 6.99 6.69
CA HIS A 40 -10.58 8.21 7.42
C HIS A 40 -9.48 9.29 7.33
N SER A 41 -8.22 8.91 7.42
CA SER A 41 -7.09 9.84 7.26
C SER A 41 -6.98 10.34 5.82
N LEU A 42 -7.16 9.47 4.84
CA LEU A 42 -7.12 9.78 3.41
C LEU A 42 -8.22 10.80 3.02
N ALA A 43 -9.45 10.61 3.53
CA ALA A 43 -10.57 11.54 3.29
C ALA A 43 -10.33 12.96 3.83
N ARG A 44 -9.24 13.21 4.57
CA ARG A 44 -8.85 14.53 5.10
C ARG A 44 -7.70 15.17 4.33
N THR A 45 -7.14 14.47 3.36
CA THR A 45 -6.13 15.01 2.43
C THR A 45 -6.82 15.72 1.26
N ASP A 46 -6.09 16.57 0.55
CA ASP A 46 -6.60 17.23 -0.66
C ASP A 46 -6.88 16.22 -1.78
N THR A 47 -6.16 15.12 -1.83
CA THR A 47 -6.36 14.01 -2.80
C THR A 47 -7.67 13.25 -2.53
N GLY A 48 -8.01 13.04 -1.25
CA GLY A 48 -9.17 12.24 -0.88
C GLY A 48 -9.08 10.79 -1.36
N TYR A 49 -10.09 10.00 -1.09
CA TYR A 49 -10.18 8.62 -1.61
C TYR A 49 -10.63 8.60 -3.09
N GLU A 50 -11.23 9.67 -3.55
CA GLU A 50 -11.63 9.86 -4.95
C GLU A 50 -10.40 9.95 -5.87
N GLY A 51 -9.34 10.62 -5.41
CA GLY A 51 -8.13 10.83 -6.19
C GLY A 51 -7.19 9.63 -6.24
N VAL A 52 -7.39 8.59 -5.41
CA VAL A 52 -6.52 7.40 -5.36
C VAL A 52 -7.06 6.30 -6.26
N ASP A 53 -6.48 6.09 -7.42
CA ASP A 53 -6.82 5.02 -8.36
C ASP A 53 -5.87 3.80 -8.29
N THR A 54 -4.87 3.84 -7.43
CA THR A 54 -3.87 2.77 -7.31
C THR A 54 -3.48 2.53 -5.86
N VAL A 55 -3.52 1.25 -5.45
CA VAL A 55 -3.09 0.75 -4.14
C VAL A 55 -1.96 -0.26 -4.33
N LEU A 56 -0.90 -0.12 -3.56
CA LEU A 56 0.21 -1.07 -3.47
C LEU A 56 0.24 -1.67 -2.05
N LEU A 57 0.06 -2.97 -1.94
CA LEU A 57 0.12 -3.67 -0.66
C LEU A 57 1.52 -4.21 -0.40
N THR A 58 2.03 -4.02 0.81
CA THR A 58 3.29 -4.64 1.23
C THR A 58 3.08 -6.12 1.57
N HIS A 59 1.99 -6.45 2.22
CA HIS A 59 1.57 -7.81 2.57
C HIS A 59 0.09 -7.82 3.02
N HIS A 60 -0.42 -8.97 3.46
CA HIS A 60 -1.85 -9.17 3.69
C HIS A 60 -2.27 -9.26 5.16
N HIS A 61 -1.46 -8.82 6.11
CA HIS A 61 -1.92 -8.68 7.49
C HIS A 61 -3.04 -7.64 7.60
N LEU A 62 -3.96 -7.84 8.54
CA LEU A 62 -5.14 -7.00 8.69
C LEU A 62 -4.83 -5.52 8.92
N ASP A 63 -3.76 -5.21 9.63
CA ASP A 63 -3.33 -3.84 9.88
C ASP A 63 -2.75 -3.12 8.65
N HIS A 64 -2.65 -3.83 7.51
CA HIS A 64 -2.27 -3.28 6.21
C HIS A 64 -3.40 -3.30 5.17
N VAL A 65 -4.50 -4.03 5.43
CA VAL A 65 -5.57 -4.22 4.43
C VAL A 65 -6.99 -3.98 4.95
N SER A 66 -7.20 -3.72 6.24
CA SER A 66 -8.53 -3.69 6.86
C SER A 66 -9.50 -2.65 6.29
N ASP A 67 -9.03 -1.54 5.74
CA ASP A 67 -9.90 -0.52 5.12
C ASP A 67 -10.03 -0.73 3.60
N LEU A 68 -9.46 -1.78 3.00
CA LEU A 68 -9.42 -1.95 1.54
C LEU A 68 -10.81 -2.14 0.94
N ASP A 69 -11.65 -2.97 1.53
CA ASP A 69 -13.03 -3.20 1.10
C ASP A 69 -13.90 -1.95 1.29
N VAL A 70 -13.66 -1.20 2.36
CA VAL A 70 -14.35 0.07 2.63
C VAL A 70 -13.91 1.16 1.65
N LEU A 71 -12.61 1.20 1.27
CA LEU A 71 -12.09 2.08 0.22
C LEU A 71 -12.75 1.78 -1.12
N MET A 72 -12.79 0.51 -1.53
CA MET A 72 -13.47 0.07 -2.76
C MET A 72 -14.93 0.54 -2.79
N LYS A 73 -15.66 0.37 -1.68
CA LYS A 73 -17.04 0.84 -1.57
C LYS A 73 -17.17 2.35 -1.65
N ALA A 74 -16.31 3.10 -0.95
CA ALA A 74 -16.34 4.56 -0.94
C ALA A 74 -16.12 5.12 -2.35
N ARG A 75 -15.13 4.60 -3.10
CA ARG A 75 -14.86 5.00 -4.48
C ARG A 75 -16.04 4.72 -5.41
N TRP A 76 -16.58 3.49 -5.36
CA TRP A 76 -17.78 3.16 -6.12
C TRP A 76 -18.93 4.15 -5.86
N LEU A 77 -19.22 4.48 -4.60
CA LEU A 77 -20.29 5.41 -4.24
C LEU A 77 -20.00 6.85 -4.67
N ALA A 78 -18.75 7.23 -4.80
CA ALA A 78 -18.32 8.52 -5.37
C ALA A 78 -18.38 8.56 -6.90
N GLY A 79 -18.57 7.41 -7.57
CA GLY A 79 -18.57 7.29 -9.03
C GLY A 79 -17.19 7.01 -9.64
N GLU A 80 -16.19 6.79 -8.80
CA GLU A 80 -14.81 6.46 -9.19
C GLU A 80 -14.63 4.95 -9.24
N THR A 81 -14.80 4.35 -10.42
CA THR A 81 -14.85 2.88 -10.56
C THR A 81 -13.50 2.23 -10.88
N ASP A 82 -12.60 2.96 -11.54
CA ASP A 82 -11.27 2.43 -11.89
C ASP A 82 -10.39 2.29 -10.64
N LEU A 83 -9.89 1.08 -10.37
CA LEU A 83 -8.96 0.86 -9.26
C LEU A 83 -7.97 -0.25 -9.59
N THR A 84 -6.69 0.09 -9.50
CA THR A 84 -5.59 -0.89 -9.58
C THR A 84 -5.16 -1.27 -8.17
N ILE A 85 -5.07 -2.57 -7.88
CA ILE A 85 -4.51 -3.07 -6.63
C ILE A 85 -3.39 -4.04 -6.96
N ALA A 86 -2.18 -3.70 -6.49
CA ALA A 86 -0.99 -4.50 -6.67
C ALA A 86 -0.39 -4.90 -5.31
N GLY A 87 0.35 -6.00 -5.27
CA GLY A 87 1.01 -6.46 -4.06
C GLY A 87 1.65 -7.83 -4.26
N PRO A 88 2.13 -8.49 -3.21
CA PRO A 88 2.74 -9.80 -3.29
C PRO A 88 1.76 -10.86 -3.81
N PRO A 89 2.24 -12.03 -4.24
CA PRO A 89 1.41 -13.15 -4.66
C PRO A 89 0.25 -13.44 -3.70
N GLY A 90 -0.95 -13.61 -4.25
CA GLY A 90 -2.20 -13.78 -3.50
C GLY A 90 -3.00 -12.49 -3.28
N THR A 91 -2.48 -11.31 -3.69
CA THR A 91 -3.22 -10.05 -3.62
C THR A 91 -4.51 -10.11 -4.45
N SER A 92 -4.44 -10.68 -5.65
CA SER A 92 -5.63 -10.85 -6.51
C SER A 92 -6.69 -11.75 -5.86
N ASP A 93 -6.28 -12.79 -5.18
CA ASP A 93 -7.21 -13.70 -4.50
C ASP A 93 -7.81 -13.04 -3.26
N LEU A 94 -7.00 -12.34 -2.45
CA LEU A 94 -7.50 -11.55 -1.32
C LEU A 94 -8.63 -10.60 -1.74
N VAL A 95 -8.43 -9.82 -2.81
CA VAL A 95 -9.44 -8.86 -3.27
C VAL A 95 -10.72 -9.57 -3.75
N ARG A 96 -10.58 -10.68 -4.48
CA ARG A 96 -11.74 -11.48 -4.92
C ARG A 96 -12.51 -12.06 -3.73
N ASP A 97 -11.82 -12.54 -2.70
CA ASP A 97 -12.42 -13.08 -1.49
C ASP A 97 -13.16 -12.00 -0.69
N LEU A 98 -12.59 -10.81 -0.54
CA LEU A 98 -13.27 -9.66 0.08
C LEU A 98 -14.57 -9.31 -0.68
N LEU A 99 -14.50 -9.22 -2.01
CA LEU A 99 -15.68 -8.94 -2.83
C LEU A 99 -16.71 -10.08 -2.79
N SER A 100 -16.26 -11.34 -2.67
CA SER A 100 -17.17 -12.49 -2.53
C SER A 100 -17.98 -12.47 -1.24
N THR A 101 -17.42 -11.88 -0.19
CA THR A 101 -18.09 -11.66 1.10
C THR A 101 -19.16 -10.56 0.99
N HIS A 102 -19.00 -9.65 0.03
CA HIS A 102 -19.87 -8.50 -0.19
C HIS A 102 -20.51 -8.51 -1.57
N ASP A 103 -21.40 -9.48 -1.82
CA ASP A 103 -22.05 -9.72 -3.12
C ASP A 103 -22.59 -8.47 -3.81
N TYR A 104 -23.09 -7.50 -3.05
CA TYR A 104 -23.63 -6.24 -3.58
C TYR A 104 -22.57 -5.32 -4.21
N MET A 105 -21.28 -5.59 -3.99
CA MET A 105 -20.15 -4.85 -4.58
C MET A 105 -19.60 -5.50 -5.85
N GLN A 106 -20.03 -6.72 -6.17
CA GLN A 106 -19.57 -7.40 -7.38
C GLN A 106 -19.97 -6.60 -8.62
N ASP A 107 -19.07 -6.55 -9.60
CA ASP A 107 -19.25 -5.83 -10.87
C ASP A 107 -19.51 -4.31 -10.72
N ARG A 108 -19.11 -3.72 -9.58
CA ARG A 108 -19.26 -2.28 -9.32
C ARG A 108 -17.99 -1.47 -9.57
N LEU A 109 -16.88 -2.14 -9.70
CA LEU A 109 -15.56 -1.55 -9.91
C LEU A 109 -14.89 -2.20 -11.11
N ASP A 110 -14.18 -1.39 -11.88
CA ASP A 110 -13.29 -1.80 -12.97
C ASP A 110 -11.90 -2.07 -12.36
N LEU A 111 -11.72 -3.28 -11.82
CA LEU A 111 -10.53 -3.66 -11.08
C LEU A 111 -9.43 -4.19 -11.97
N THR A 112 -8.22 -3.63 -11.81
CA THR A 112 -6.97 -4.22 -12.30
C THR A 112 -6.20 -4.79 -11.12
N LEU A 113 -6.10 -6.13 -11.03
CA LEU A 113 -5.41 -6.82 -9.96
C LEU A 113 -4.05 -7.34 -10.44
N ARG A 114 -2.99 -7.09 -9.69
CA ARG A 114 -1.62 -7.45 -10.06
C ARG A 114 -0.90 -8.12 -8.90
N ASP A 115 -0.56 -9.38 -9.06
CA ASP A 115 0.38 -10.07 -8.18
C ASP A 115 1.80 -9.77 -8.67
N LEU A 116 2.67 -9.30 -7.79
CA LEU A 116 4.07 -9.00 -8.05
C LEU A 116 4.91 -10.21 -7.59
N ASP A 117 5.63 -10.82 -8.53
CA ASP A 117 6.44 -12.01 -8.27
C ASP A 117 7.86 -11.69 -7.74
N GLY A 118 8.11 -10.42 -7.43
CA GLY A 118 9.43 -9.92 -7.05
C GLY A 118 10.19 -9.26 -8.22
N GLY A 119 11.23 -8.48 -7.90
CA GLY A 119 12.02 -7.73 -8.88
C GLY A 119 11.35 -6.43 -9.34
N PRO A 120 11.81 -5.87 -10.48
CA PRO A 120 11.37 -4.57 -10.95
C PRO A 120 9.92 -4.58 -11.48
N PHE A 121 9.21 -3.47 -11.30
CA PHE A 121 7.86 -3.26 -11.80
C PHE A 121 7.55 -1.77 -12.04
N ASP A 122 6.53 -1.50 -12.86
CA ASP A 122 5.99 -0.14 -13.05
C ASP A 122 4.60 -0.06 -12.44
N LEU A 123 4.32 0.99 -11.66
CA LEU A 123 3.00 1.22 -11.06
C LEU A 123 2.76 2.70 -10.80
N ALA A 124 1.63 3.24 -11.25
CA ALA A 124 1.21 4.65 -11.04
C ALA A 124 2.27 5.69 -11.44
N GLY A 125 3.11 5.38 -12.44
CA GLY A 125 4.21 6.25 -12.87
C GLY A 125 5.48 6.13 -12.03
N PHE A 126 5.53 5.18 -11.10
CA PHE A 126 6.76 4.82 -10.40
C PHE A 126 7.50 3.70 -11.11
N ASP A 127 8.82 3.85 -11.20
CA ASP A 127 9.76 2.76 -11.38
C ASP A 127 9.97 2.11 -10.00
N GLY A 128 9.53 0.88 -9.85
CA GLY A 128 9.57 0.14 -8.60
C GLY A 128 10.52 -1.06 -8.64
N ASP A 129 11.03 -1.44 -7.48
CA ASP A 129 11.72 -2.70 -7.26
C ASP A 129 11.32 -3.26 -5.90
N THR A 130 11.48 -4.58 -5.71
CA THR A 130 11.06 -5.29 -4.51
C THR A 130 12.24 -5.98 -3.83
N CYS A 131 12.15 -6.06 -2.50
CA CYS A 131 13.00 -6.94 -1.69
C CYS A 131 12.08 -7.73 -0.75
N GLU A 132 12.13 -9.05 -0.79
CA GLU A 132 11.38 -9.89 0.14
C GLU A 132 11.91 -9.69 1.56
N THR A 133 11.01 -9.41 2.51
CA THR A 133 11.36 -9.11 3.88
C THR A 133 11.39 -10.36 4.75
N ARG A 134 11.95 -10.26 5.96
CA ARG A 134 11.92 -11.32 6.97
C ARG A 134 10.71 -11.10 7.87
N HIS A 135 9.59 -11.63 7.45
CA HIS A 135 8.31 -11.49 8.13
C HIS A 135 7.57 -12.83 8.22
N SER A 136 6.48 -12.89 9.01
CA SER A 136 5.72 -14.13 9.25
C SER A 136 4.91 -14.62 8.05
N MET A 137 4.72 -13.77 7.04
CA MET A 137 4.13 -14.09 5.74
C MET A 137 4.93 -13.41 4.63
N GLN A 138 4.64 -13.72 3.35
CA GLN A 138 5.26 -13.04 2.23
C GLN A 138 4.98 -11.54 2.30
N CYS A 139 6.05 -10.77 2.37
CA CYS A 139 6.01 -9.33 2.52
C CYS A 139 7.13 -8.73 1.68
N PHE A 140 6.84 -7.64 0.96
CA PHE A 140 7.81 -6.93 0.16
C PHE A 140 8.11 -5.54 0.71
N ALA A 141 9.39 -5.24 0.87
CA ALA A 141 9.88 -3.88 0.86
C ALA A 141 9.88 -3.37 -0.58
N TYR A 142 9.60 -2.09 -0.77
CA TYR A 142 9.55 -1.45 -2.08
C TYR A 142 10.55 -0.29 -2.17
N ARG A 143 11.27 -0.21 -3.27
CA ARG A 143 12.04 0.96 -3.67
C ARG A 143 11.36 1.61 -4.84
N LEU A 144 10.97 2.86 -4.71
CA LEU A 144 10.15 3.59 -5.67
C LEU A 144 10.83 4.89 -6.07
N SER A 145 10.91 5.17 -7.38
CA SER A 145 11.38 6.44 -7.93
C SER A 145 10.50 6.88 -9.10
N VAL A 146 10.63 8.14 -9.50
CA VAL A 146 9.96 8.71 -10.67
C VAL A 146 11.03 9.39 -11.53
N ASP A 147 11.06 9.10 -12.82
CA ASP A 147 11.95 9.73 -13.83
C ASP A 147 13.42 9.79 -13.38
N ASP A 148 14.02 8.70 -12.96
CA ASP A 148 15.40 8.64 -12.42
C ASP A 148 15.66 9.60 -11.23
N GLY A 149 14.60 10.09 -10.61
CA GLY A 149 14.68 10.97 -9.45
C GLY A 149 15.08 10.25 -8.16
N PRO A 150 15.11 10.98 -7.02
CA PRO A 150 15.47 10.39 -5.74
C PRO A 150 14.46 9.31 -5.31
N ALA A 151 14.98 8.13 -4.96
CA ALA A 151 14.16 7.01 -4.52
C ALA A 151 13.70 7.14 -3.06
N ILE A 152 12.49 6.64 -2.78
CA ILE A 152 12.03 6.28 -1.44
C ILE A 152 12.08 4.75 -1.29
N THR A 153 12.55 4.27 -0.15
CA THR A 153 12.43 2.85 0.22
C THR A 153 11.43 2.71 1.36
N LEU A 154 10.46 1.84 1.16
CA LEU A 154 9.48 1.44 2.15
C LEU A 154 9.86 0.05 2.64
N GLY A 155 10.38 -0.06 3.87
CA GLY A 155 10.93 -1.29 4.42
C GLY A 155 9.87 -2.31 4.85
N ALA A 156 8.60 -1.89 4.90
CA ALA A 156 7.48 -2.71 5.36
C ALA A 156 7.73 -3.36 6.75
N ASP A 157 7.04 -4.45 7.05
CA ASP A 157 7.27 -5.25 8.24
C ASP A 157 8.43 -6.21 8.02
N SER A 158 9.48 -6.10 8.83
CA SER A 158 10.67 -6.92 8.69
C SER A 158 11.55 -6.90 9.94
N GLU A 159 12.17 -8.02 10.23
CA GLU A 159 13.40 -8.04 11.02
C GLU A 159 14.52 -7.33 10.23
N ALA A 160 15.51 -6.77 10.93
CA ALA A 160 16.68 -6.18 10.29
C ALA A 160 17.56 -7.28 9.67
N PHE A 161 17.94 -7.12 8.40
CA PHE A 161 18.87 -8.03 7.70
C PHE A 161 19.63 -7.29 6.60
N THR A 162 20.76 -7.87 6.18
CA THR A 162 21.72 -7.19 5.30
C THR A 162 21.11 -6.78 3.97
N ASP A 163 20.34 -7.68 3.33
CA ASP A 163 19.81 -7.43 1.98
C ASP A 163 18.83 -6.24 1.97
N LEU A 164 18.04 -6.04 3.05
CA LEU A 164 17.16 -4.88 3.19
C LEU A 164 17.98 -3.58 3.37
N ILE A 165 19.08 -3.65 4.11
CA ILE A 165 19.99 -2.51 4.29
C ILE A 165 20.61 -2.13 2.95
N ASP A 166 21.09 -3.11 2.19
CA ASP A 166 21.69 -2.91 0.86
C ASP A 166 20.64 -2.40 -0.14
N PHE A 167 19.41 -2.93 -0.09
CA PHE A 167 18.29 -2.49 -0.91
C PHE A 167 17.89 -1.03 -0.64
N ALA A 168 17.96 -0.59 0.62
CA ALA A 168 17.67 0.79 1.01
C ALA A 168 18.84 1.75 0.74
N ASN A 169 20.03 1.23 0.45
CA ASN A 169 21.22 2.07 0.25
C ASN A 169 21.03 3.04 -0.92
N GLY A 170 21.39 4.31 -0.69
CA GLY A 170 21.24 5.39 -1.66
C GLY A 170 19.79 5.87 -1.90
N ALA A 171 18.81 5.41 -1.14
CA ALA A 171 17.49 6.03 -1.12
C ALA A 171 17.57 7.39 -0.40
N ALA A 172 16.78 8.36 -0.88
CA ALA A 172 16.69 9.68 -0.23
C ALA A 172 15.91 9.59 1.09
N VAL A 173 14.97 8.65 1.19
CA VAL A 173 14.14 8.40 2.37
C VAL A 173 13.99 6.89 2.56
N LEU A 174 14.12 6.42 3.80
CA LEU A 174 13.72 5.10 4.24
C LEU A 174 12.57 5.25 5.25
N VAL A 175 11.44 4.62 4.95
CA VAL A 175 10.33 4.41 5.89
C VAL A 175 10.34 2.95 6.29
N HIS A 176 10.40 2.66 7.58
CA HIS A 176 10.50 1.30 8.09
C HIS A 176 9.64 1.12 9.34
N ASP A 177 9.00 -0.03 9.49
CA ASP A 177 8.33 -0.37 10.73
C ASP A 177 9.36 -0.60 11.85
N CYS A 178 9.04 -0.08 13.02
CA CYS A 178 9.86 -0.17 14.22
C CYS A 178 9.02 -0.56 15.45
N SER A 179 8.00 -1.41 15.26
CA SER A 179 7.07 -1.82 16.32
C SER A 179 7.73 -2.67 17.40
N PHE A 180 8.79 -3.38 17.03
CA PHE A 180 9.58 -4.20 17.95
C PHE A 180 11.06 -3.82 17.86
N PRO A 181 11.79 -3.80 19.00
CA PRO A 181 13.22 -3.52 19.03
C PRO A 181 14.07 -4.65 18.45
#